data_2860bb54a0eb5f1ca69c3f848cc7ecd7
#
_entry.id   2860bb54a0eb5f1ca69c3f848cc7ecd7
#
_cell.length_a   1.000
_cell.length_b   1.000
_cell.length_c   1.000
_cell.angle_alpha   90.00
_cell.angle_beta   90.00
_cell.angle_gamma   90.00
#
_symmetry.space_group_name_H-M   'P 1'
#
loop_
_entity.id
_entity.type
_entity.pdbx_description
1 polymer ?
#
loop_
_entity_poly.entity_id
_entity_poly.type
_entity_poly.pdbx_seq_one_letter_code
_entity_poly.pdbx_strand_id
1 'polypeptide(L)'
;MFENVTVKEWMTKNPVTVTPSARISEAHQLMKEKAVRRLPVVSADHSLVGIITIGDVREASPSDATTLSIWELNYLWAQLTVEKIMTRHVRTVTPDTPILDAAQMMLEYKISGLPVVDGGQLAGIVTESDIFRMLVRSRVSTK
;
A
#
# COMPACT_ATOMS: atom_id res chain seq x y z
N MET A 1 -22.50 2.32 15.90
CA MET A 1 -21.56 1.36 16.53
C MET A 1 -20.10 1.78 16.35
N PHE A 2 -19.70 2.24 15.17
CA PHE A 2 -18.32 2.64 14.93
C PHE A 2 -18.15 4.13 14.63
N GLU A 3 -19.12 4.94 15.00
CA GLU A 3 -19.19 6.36 14.62
C GLU A 3 -18.05 7.18 15.23
N ASN A 4 -17.54 6.77 16.38
CA ASN A 4 -16.47 7.49 17.06
C ASN A 4 -15.10 6.84 16.94
N VAL A 5 -14.99 5.80 16.10
CA VAL A 5 -13.72 5.10 15.88
C VAL A 5 -12.95 5.79 14.76
N THR A 6 -11.67 6.07 15.01
CA THR A 6 -10.81 6.72 14.03
C THR A 6 -9.80 5.75 13.45
N VAL A 7 -9.23 6.14 12.29
CA VAL A 7 -8.23 5.34 11.58
C VAL A 7 -7.03 5.02 12.47
N LYS A 8 -6.56 5.98 13.28
CA LYS A 8 -5.38 5.74 14.13
C LYS A 8 -5.55 4.60 15.12
N GLU A 9 -6.78 4.26 15.47
CA GLU A 9 -7.03 3.16 16.43
C GLU A 9 -6.81 1.79 15.81
N TRP A 10 -6.90 1.68 14.48
CA TRP A 10 -6.83 0.40 13.77
C TRP A 10 -5.75 0.31 12.71
N MET A 11 -5.13 1.42 12.33
CA MET A 11 -4.07 1.41 11.31
C MET A 11 -2.84 0.64 11.78
N THR A 12 -2.06 0.16 10.82
CA THR A 12 -0.73 -0.36 11.09
C THR A 12 0.21 0.82 11.16
N LYS A 13 0.87 0.98 12.30
CA LYS A 13 1.87 2.04 12.50
C LYS A 13 3.20 1.58 11.93
N ASN A 14 4.01 2.52 11.47
CA ASN A 14 5.33 2.25 10.89
C ASN A 14 5.26 1.16 9.82
N PRO A 15 4.47 1.36 8.76
CA PRO A 15 4.34 0.36 7.71
C PRO A 15 5.65 0.15 6.98
N VAL A 16 5.81 -1.00 6.37
CA VAL A 16 6.96 -1.28 5.52
C VAL A 16 6.88 -0.36 4.30
N THR A 17 7.96 0.32 3.99
CA THR A 17 8.03 1.30 2.89
C THR A 17 9.18 1.00 1.95
N VAL A 18 9.16 1.64 0.78
CA VAL A 18 10.27 1.63 -0.16
C VAL A 18 10.53 3.06 -0.64
N THR A 19 11.69 3.29 -1.21
CA THR A 19 12.04 4.58 -1.82
C THR A 19 11.75 4.53 -3.32
N PRO A 20 11.60 5.71 -3.97
CA PRO A 20 11.33 5.73 -5.43
C PRO A 20 12.43 5.08 -6.26
N SER A 21 13.67 5.12 -5.79
CA SER A 21 14.81 4.57 -6.50
C SER A 21 15.00 3.07 -6.30
N ALA A 22 14.23 2.45 -5.41
CA ALA A 22 14.27 1.00 -5.21
C ALA A 22 13.86 0.29 -6.50
N ARG A 23 14.42 -0.88 -6.72
CA ARG A 23 14.06 -1.69 -7.89
C ARG A 23 12.77 -2.45 -7.61
N ILE A 24 12.01 -2.72 -8.67
CA ILE A 24 10.76 -3.47 -8.55
C ILE A 24 11.00 -4.84 -7.92
N SER A 25 12.11 -5.49 -8.27
CA SER A 25 12.46 -6.80 -7.70
C SER A 25 12.65 -6.72 -6.18
N GLU A 26 13.25 -5.63 -5.70
CA GLU A 26 13.40 -5.41 -4.25
C GLU A 26 12.05 -5.22 -3.57
N ALA A 27 11.18 -4.41 -4.19
CA ALA A 27 9.84 -4.20 -3.66
C ALA A 27 9.04 -5.51 -3.60
N HIS A 28 9.12 -6.32 -4.66
CA HIS A 28 8.44 -7.61 -4.73
C HIS A 28 8.94 -8.55 -3.62
N GLN A 29 10.25 -8.63 -3.45
CA GLN A 29 10.85 -9.46 -2.41
C GLN A 29 10.40 -9.01 -1.02
N LEU A 30 10.35 -7.70 -0.79
CA LEU A 30 9.92 -7.14 0.48
C LEU A 30 8.45 -7.46 0.77
N MET A 31 7.59 -7.41 -0.26
CA MET A 31 6.19 -7.80 -0.12
C MET A 31 6.06 -9.25 0.32
N LYS A 32 6.89 -10.15 -0.25
CA LYS A 32 6.88 -11.56 0.12
C LYS A 32 7.36 -11.77 1.56
N GLU A 33 8.50 -11.16 1.91
CA GLU A 33 9.08 -11.32 3.23
C GLU A 33 8.19 -10.80 4.35
N LYS A 34 7.50 -9.70 4.10
CA LYS A 34 6.65 -9.05 5.11
C LYS A 34 5.18 -9.45 4.99
N ALA A 35 4.85 -10.29 4.03
CA ALA A 35 3.47 -10.76 3.77
C ALA A 35 2.50 -9.59 3.59
N VAL A 36 2.91 -8.59 2.81
CA VAL A 36 2.09 -7.42 2.47
C VAL A 36 1.91 -7.33 0.97
N ARG A 37 0.83 -6.72 0.53
CA ARG A 37 0.47 -6.61 -0.89
C ARG A 37 0.66 -5.22 -1.47
N ARG A 38 1.07 -4.27 -0.64
CA ARG A 38 1.31 -2.90 -1.06
C ARG A 38 2.35 -2.27 -0.17
N LEU A 39 3.09 -1.34 -0.75
CA LEU A 39 4.13 -0.62 -0.04
C LEU A 39 3.97 0.87 -0.33
N PRO A 40 3.80 1.70 0.69
CA PRO A 40 3.92 3.14 0.49
C PRO A 40 5.33 3.48 0.02
N VAL A 41 5.42 4.42 -0.91
CA VAL A 41 6.69 4.90 -1.44
C VAL A 41 6.96 6.25 -0.81
N VAL A 42 8.08 6.38 -0.12
CA VAL A 42 8.41 7.59 0.62
C VAL A 42 9.76 8.17 0.17
N SER A 43 9.85 9.49 0.24
CA SER A 43 11.09 10.21 -0.02
C SER A 43 12.00 10.18 1.22
N ALA A 44 13.19 10.78 1.10
CA ALA A 44 14.17 10.80 2.18
C ALA A 44 13.64 11.44 3.46
N ASP A 45 12.73 12.42 3.35
CA ASP A 45 12.12 13.09 4.50
C ASP A 45 10.84 12.40 4.99
N HIS A 46 10.60 11.16 4.53
CA HIS A 46 9.44 10.35 4.91
C HIS A 46 8.10 10.89 4.41
N SER A 47 8.13 11.75 3.37
CA SER A 47 6.90 12.19 2.70
C SER A 47 6.40 11.12 1.76
N LEU A 48 5.09 10.91 1.73
CA LEU A 48 4.48 9.95 0.81
C LEU A 48 4.54 10.51 -0.61
N VAL A 49 5.15 9.76 -1.53
CA VAL A 49 5.24 10.16 -2.94
C VAL A 49 4.50 9.21 -3.89
N GLY A 50 4.09 8.05 -3.40
CA GLY A 50 3.35 7.11 -4.20
C GLY A 50 3.01 5.85 -3.43
N ILE A 51 2.42 4.89 -4.13
CA ILE A 51 2.16 3.55 -3.59
C ILE A 51 2.41 2.53 -4.70
N ILE A 52 2.98 1.40 -4.34
CA ILE A 52 3.17 0.28 -5.26
C ILE A 52 2.46 -0.95 -4.70
N THR A 53 1.72 -1.64 -5.56
CA THR A 53 0.96 -2.83 -5.16
C THR A 53 1.49 -4.07 -5.86
N ILE A 54 1.08 -5.25 -5.36
CA ILE A 54 1.43 -6.50 -6.02
C ILE A 54 0.87 -6.55 -7.44
N GLY A 55 -0.28 -5.91 -7.68
CA GLY A 55 -0.84 -5.79 -9.02
C GLY A 55 0.06 -5.00 -9.95
N ASP A 56 0.65 -3.89 -9.47
CA ASP A 56 1.59 -3.09 -10.25
C ASP A 56 2.81 -3.91 -10.63
N VAL A 57 3.33 -4.70 -9.71
CA VAL A 57 4.50 -5.55 -9.95
C VAL A 57 4.18 -6.61 -11.00
N ARG A 58 3.01 -7.25 -10.89
CA ARG A 58 2.59 -8.27 -11.85
C ARG A 58 2.40 -7.69 -13.25
N GLU A 59 1.81 -6.51 -13.33
CA GLU A 59 1.57 -5.84 -14.60
C GLU A 59 2.88 -5.43 -15.28
N ALA A 60 3.90 -5.07 -14.49
CA ALA A 60 5.21 -4.69 -15.00
C ALA A 60 6.11 -5.89 -15.33
N SER A 61 5.72 -7.09 -14.91
CA SER A 61 6.51 -8.30 -15.15
C SER A 61 6.52 -8.68 -16.63
N PRO A 62 7.61 -9.31 -17.11
CA PRO A 62 7.70 -9.72 -18.51
C PRO A 62 6.57 -10.65 -18.92
N SER A 63 6.08 -10.47 -20.15
CA SER A 63 5.03 -11.29 -20.75
C SER A 63 5.63 -12.30 -21.73
N ASP A 64 5.04 -13.49 -21.80
CA ASP A 64 5.45 -14.52 -22.75
C ASP A 64 5.16 -14.10 -24.20
N ALA A 65 4.36 -13.06 -24.41
CA ALA A 65 3.98 -12.58 -25.74
C ALA A 65 5.05 -11.72 -26.42
N THR A 66 6.14 -11.42 -25.71
CA THR A 66 7.22 -10.58 -26.26
C THR A 66 8.15 -11.39 -27.18
N THR A 67 8.79 -10.67 -28.11
CA THR A 67 9.82 -11.25 -28.99
C THR A 67 11.21 -11.18 -28.36
N LEU A 68 11.35 -10.57 -27.19
CA LEU A 68 12.65 -10.45 -26.51
C LEU A 68 13.08 -11.80 -25.94
N SER A 69 14.39 -12.02 -25.87
CA SER A 69 14.96 -13.19 -25.24
C SER A 69 14.77 -13.09 -23.71
N ILE A 70 14.87 -14.22 -23.01
CA ILE A 70 14.74 -14.23 -21.55
C ILE A 70 15.83 -13.38 -20.88
N TRP A 71 17.02 -13.33 -21.49
CA TRP A 71 18.11 -12.50 -20.98
C TRP A 71 17.78 -11.01 -21.07
N GLU A 72 17.22 -10.59 -22.22
CA GLU A 72 16.81 -9.22 -22.45
C GLU A 72 15.68 -8.82 -21.50
N LEU A 73 14.70 -9.71 -21.30
CA LEU A 73 13.60 -9.48 -20.39
C LEU A 73 14.10 -9.30 -18.95
N ASN A 74 14.98 -10.18 -18.51
CA ASN A 74 15.54 -10.09 -17.15
C ASN A 74 16.34 -8.82 -16.96
N TYR A 75 17.10 -8.42 -17.98
CA TYR A 75 17.88 -7.19 -17.94
C TYR A 75 16.96 -5.97 -17.81
N LEU A 76 15.95 -5.87 -18.66
CA LEU A 76 15.01 -4.75 -18.63
C LEU A 76 14.25 -4.70 -17.32
N TRP A 77 13.77 -5.84 -16.85
CA TRP A 77 13.03 -5.90 -15.59
C TRP A 77 13.91 -5.49 -14.41
N ALA A 78 15.18 -5.89 -14.41
CA ALA A 78 16.14 -5.55 -13.37
C ALA A 78 16.45 -4.05 -13.33
N GLN A 79 16.21 -3.32 -14.44
CA GLN A 79 16.43 -1.88 -14.50
C GLN A 79 15.23 -1.06 -14.03
N LEU A 80 14.05 -1.68 -13.92
CA LEU A 80 12.85 -0.95 -13.53
C LEU A 80 12.89 -0.55 -12.05
N THR A 81 12.57 0.72 -11.80
CA THR A 81 12.49 1.26 -10.46
C THR A 81 11.03 1.47 -10.06
N VAL A 82 10.81 1.54 -8.75
CA VAL A 82 9.49 1.75 -8.18
C VAL A 82 8.83 3.02 -8.72
N GLU A 83 9.60 4.11 -8.85
CA GLU A 83 9.04 5.39 -9.30
C GLU A 83 8.45 5.33 -10.70
N LYS A 84 8.90 4.38 -11.54
CA LYS A 84 8.41 4.25 -12.91
C LYS A 84 7.04 3.58 -12.99
N ILE A 85 6.67 2.78 -11.99
CA ILE A 85 5.42 2.03 -12.02
C ILE A 85 4.47 2.36 -10.87
N MET A 86 4.91 3.06 -9.84
CA MET A 86 4.06 3.40 -8.71
C MET A 86 2.90 4.31 -9.11
N THR A 87 1.82 4.26 -8.36
CA THR A 87 0.74 5.25 -8.47
C THR A 87 1.15 6.50 -7.70
N ARG A 88 1.12 7.67 -8.36
CA ARG A 88 1.58 8.92 -7.77
C ARG A 88 0.50 9.71 -7.03
N HIS A 89 -0.70 9.75 -7.58
CA HIS A 89 -1.82 10.48 -6.98
C HIS A 89 -2.58 9.55 -6.06
N VAL A 90 -2.01 9.31 -4.89
CA VAL A 90 -2.53 8.34 -3.93
C VAL A 90 -3.63 8.97 -3.09
N ARG A 91 -4.74 8.25 -2.94
CA ARG A 91 -5.78 8.67 -2.00
C ARG A 91 -5.30 8.32 -0.60
N THR A 92 -5.41 9.28 0.30
CA THR A 92 -4.91 9.14 1.67
C THR A 92 -5.98 9.52 2.67
N VAL A 93 -5.75 9.14 3.91
CA VAL A 93 -6.56 9.58 5.05
C VAL A 93 -5.62 10.10 6.12
N THR A 94 -6.17 10.75 7.14
CA THR A 94 -5.41 11.21 8.30
C THR A 94 -5.68 10.30 9.48
N PRO A 95 -4.85 10.36 10.54
CA PRO A 95 -5.11 9.55 11.74
C PRO A 95 -6.49 9.80 12.36
N ASP A 96 -7.02 11.00 12.23
CA ASP A 96 -8.30 11.37 12.83
C ASP A 96 -9.49 11.10 11.91
N THR A 97 -9.26 10.62 10.69
CA THR A 97 -10.34 10.26 9.78
C THR A 97 -11.22 9.17 10.43
N PRO A 98 -12.56 9.33 10.43
CA PRO A 98 -13.43 8.27 10.92
C PRO A 98 -13.19 6.98 10.14
N ILE A 99 -13.13 5.85 10.85
CA ILE A 99 -12.83 4.57 10.21
C ILE A 99 -13.87 4.20 9.14
N LEU A 100 -15.12 4.57 9.35
CA LEU A 100 -16.18 4.30 8.36
C LEU A 100 -16.00 5.11 7.08
N ASP A 101 -15.42 6.30 7.18
CA ASP A 101 -15.11 7.10 5.99
C ASP A 101 -14.00 6.44 5.18
N ALA A 102 -12.99 5.89 5.85
CA ALA A 102 -11.93 5.14 5.17
C ALA A 102 -12.51 3.90 4.47
N ALA A 103 -13.40 3.17 5.16
CA ALA A 103 -14.06 2.01 4.58
C ALA A 103 -14.89 2.40 3.36
N GLN A 104 -15.60 3.53 3.42
CA GLN A 104 -16.38 4.06 2.30
C GLN A 104 -15.48 4.35 1.10
N MET A 105 -14.33 4.97 1.33
CA MET A 105 -13.36 5.25 0.27
C MET A 105 -12.87 3.98 -0.40
N MET A 106 -12.61 2.94 0.38
CA MET A 106 -12.17 1.64 -0.16
C MET A 106 -13.21 1.06 -1.10
N LEU A 107 -14.49 1.12 -0.71
CA LEU A 107 -15.59 0.65 -1.54
C LEU A 107 -15.76 1.50 -2.79
N GLU A 108 -15.77 2.80 -2.62
CA GLU A 108 -16.05 3.76 -3.68
C GLU A 108 -14.97 3.75 -4.77
N TYR A 109 -13.71 3.71 -4.37
CA TYR A 109 -12.58 3.74 -5.30
C TYR A 109 -12.01 2.36 -5.60
N LYS A 110 -12.62 1.30 -5.06
CA LYS A 110 -12.21 -0.10 -5.29
C LYS A 110 -10.74 -0.32 -4.96
N ILE A 111 -10.33 0.19 -3.82
CA ILE A 111 -8.97 0.01 -3.29
C ILE A 111 -9.05 -0.68 -1.94
N SER A 112 -8.06 -1.49 -1.61
CA SER A 112 -8.09 -2.30 -0.40
C SER A 112 -7.19 -1.77 0.72
N GLY A 113 -6.61 -0.60 0.52
CA GLY A 113 -5.78 0.03 1.55
C GLY A 113 -5.51 1.49 1.24
N LEU A 114 -5.31 2.26 2.30
CA LEU A 114 -5.09 3.71 2.23
C LEU A 114 -3.90 4.08 3.10
N PRO A 115 -2.90 4.79 2.56
CA PRO A 115 -1.88 5.37 3.41
C PRO A 115 -2.48 6.42 4.34
N VAL A 116 -1.96 6.47 5.55
CA VAL A 116 -2.37 7.44 6.57
C VAL A 116 -1.26 8.48 6.68
N VAL A 117 -1.59 9.74 6.42
CA VAL A 117 -0.63 10.85 6.38
C VAL A 117 -0.94 11.85 7.47
N ASP A 118 0.08 12.28 8.18
CA ASP A 118 -0.03 13.25 9.26
C ASP A 118 1.06 14.31 9.07
N GLY A 119 0.64 15.56 8.89
CA GLY A 119 1.57 16.66 8.68
C GLY A 119 2.49 16.46 7.47
N GLY A 120 1.98 15.87 6.40
CA GLY A 120 2.75 15.63 5.17
C GLY A 120 3.61 14.38 5.20
N GLN A 121 3.71 13.70 6.33
CA GLN A 121 4.52 12.50 6.48
C GLN A 121 3.66 11.25 6.67
N LEU A 122 4.18 10.12 6.23
CA LEU A 122 3.49 8.84 6.37
C LEU A 122 3.44 8.44 7.84
N ALA A 123 2.22 8.22 8.35
CA ALA A 123 2.00 7.80 9.74
C ALA A 123 1.64 6.31 9.85
N GLY A 124 1.05 5.75 8.81
CA GLY A 124 0.61 4.36 8.86
C GLY A 124 -0.08 3.95 7.58
N ILE A 125 -0.70 2.79 7.63
CA ILE A 125 -1.55 2.29 6.55
C ILE A 125 -2.77 1.61 7.16
N VAL A 126 -3.94 1.82 6.57
CA VAL A 126 -5.18 1.15 6.96
C VAL A 126 -5.68 0.33 5.78
N THR A 127 -6.05 -0.92 6.03
CA THR A 127 -6.46 -1.86 4.98
C THR A 127 -7.80 -2.51 5.33
N GLU A 128 -8.35 -3.23 4.35
CA GLU A 128 -9.57 -4.02 4.57
C GLU A 128 -9.39 -4.99 5.74
N SER A 129 -8.20 -5.56 5.90
CA SER A 129 -7.91 -6.46 7.00
C SER A 129 -8.09 -5.78 8.36
N ASP A 130 -7.73 -4.50 8.45
CA ASP A 130 -7.94 -3.73 9.69
C ASP A 130 -9.43 -3.54 9.97
N ILE A 131 -10.21 -3.27 8.91
CA ILE A 131 -11.67 -3.12 9.04
C ILE A 131 -12.29 -4.44 9.51
N PHE A 132 -11.91 -5.56 8.90
CA PHE A 132 -12.41 -6.87 9.31
C PHE A 132 -12.00 -7.22 10.73
N ARG A 133 -10.77 -6.89 11.11
CA ARG A 133 -10.28 -7.11 12.49
C ARG A 133 -11.11 -6.33 13.50
N MET A 134 -11.44 -5.09 13.17
CA MET A 134 -12.31 -4.27 13.99
C MET A 134 -13.68 -4.93 14.17
N LEU A 135 -14.27 -5.39 13.08
CA LEU A 135 -15.58 -6.05 13.13
C LEU A 135 -15.55 -7.32 13.98
N VAL A 136 -14.52 -8.15 13.77
CA VAL A 136 -14.39 -9.42 14.49
C VAL A 136 -14.20 -9.17 15.99
N ARG A 137 -13.36 -8.22 16.35
CA ARG A 137 -13.09 -7.93 17.76
C ARG A 137 -14.27 -7.27 18.47
N SER A 138 -15.12 -6.55 17.73
CA SER A 138 -16.27 -5.87 18.33
C SER A 138 -17.30 -6.83 18.92
N ARG A 139 -17.40 -8.05 18.37
CA ARG A 139 -18.37 -9.02 18.89
C ARG A 139 -18.04 -9.50 20.31
N VAL A 140 -16.78 -9.40 20.73
CA VAL A 140 -16.34 -9.82 22.05
C VAL A 140 -16.89 -8.89 23.12
N SER A 141 -16.99 -7.59 22.81
CA SER A 141 -17.44 -6.58 23.74
C SER A 141 -18.95 -6.55 23.96
N THR A 142 -19.71 -7.30 23.15
CA THR A 142 -21.18 -7.32 23.24
C THR A 142 -21.72 -8.39 24.18
N LYS A 143 -20.85 -9.15 24.79
CA LYS A 143 -21.27 -10.23 25.71
C LYS A 143 -21.38 -9.76 27.16
#